data_1eeca7385db74f193b5e4056a713b78c
#
_entry.id   1eeca7385db74f193b5e4056a713b78c
#
_cell.length_a   1.000
_cell.length_b   1.000
_cell.length_c   1.000
_cell.angle_alpha   90.00
_cell.angle_beta   90.00
_cell.angle_gamma   90.00
#
_symmetry.space_group_name_H-M   'P 1'
#
loop_
_entity.id
_entity.type
_entity.pdbx_description
1 polymer ?
#
loop_
_entity_poly.entity_id
_entity_poly.type
_entity_poly.pdbx_seq_one_letter_code
_entity_poly.pdbx_strand_id
1 'polypeptide(L)'
;MHMKRIHIGNITEINEKRARVVNIGSLEIAIFKLTGGALKAIENRCPHKAGKLSEGIVCDHHVFCPLHDWKIDLEDGLVQAPDDGCVTTFQTEVDEASGEVWLHIEEERILAS
;
A
#
# COMPACT_ATOMS: atom_id res chain seq x y z
N MET A 1 1.62 -13.39 18.12
CA MET A 1 1.41 -12.22 17.29
C MET A 1 -0.03 -12.13 16.84
N HIS A 2 -0.65 -10.98 17.00
CA HIS A 2 -2.04 -10.78 16.64
C HIS A 2 -2.17 -9.87 15.44
N MET A 3 -2.97 -10.31 14.47
CA MET A 3 -3.33 -9.47 13.34
C MET A 3 -4.61 -8.72 13.70
N LYS A 4 -4.59 -7.42 13.50
CA LYS A 4 -5.79 -6.62 13.61
C LYS A 4 -6.41 -6.43 12.24
N ARG A 5 -7.72 -6.61 12.16
CA ARG A 5 -8.51 -6.39 10.96
C ARG A 5 -9.12 -5.00 11.09
N ILE A 6 -8.66 -4.07 10.25
CA ILE A 6 -9.04 -2.67 10.37
C ILE A 6 -9.86 -2.24 9.15
N HIS A 7 -11.07 -1.78 9.39
CA HIS A 7 -11.94 -1.28 8.32
C HIS A 7 -11.44 0.07 7.83
N ILE A 8 -11.30 0.20 6.51
CA ILE A 8 -10.74 1.42 5.92
C ILE A 8 -11.66 2.12 4.94
N GLY A 9 -12.81 1.56 4.66
CA GLY A 9 -13.78 2.17 3.77
C GLY A 9 -14.33 1.20 2.74
N ASN A 10 -14.75 1.72 1.60
CA ASN A 10 -15.36 0.93 0.54
C ASN A 10 -14.50 1.01 -0.72
N ILE A 11 -14.47 -0.08 -1.48
CA ILE A 11 -13.66 -0.17 -2.70
C ILE A 11 -14.02 0.92 -3.72
N THR A 12 -15.26 1.41 -3.69
CA THR A 12 -15.70 2.49 -4.59
C THR A 12 -15.04 3.82 -4.28
N GLU A 13 -14.44 3.95 -3.09
CA GLU A 13 -13.74 5.17 -2.70
C GLU A 13 -12.30 5.19 -3.21
N ILE A 14 -11.83 4.10 -3.82
CA ILE A 14 -10.47 3.98 -4.31
C ILE A 14 -10.51 3.91 -5.83
N ASN A 15 -9.90 4.89 -6.50
CA ASN A 15 -9.86 4.93 -7.95
C ASN A 15 -8.70 4.09 -8.49
N GLU A 16 -8.90 3.48 -9.67
CA GLU A 16 -7.82 2.71 -10.31
C GLU A 16 -6.61 3.59 -10.56
N LYS A 17 -5.42 3.00 -10.33
CA LYS A 17 -4.11 3.64 -10.50
C LYS A 17 -3.90 4.84 -9.59
N ARG A 18 -4.78 5.04 -8.63
CA ARG A 18 -4.63 6.06 -7.61
C ARG A 18 -4.50 5.41 -6.25
N ALA A 19 -3.90 6.13 -5.32
CA ALA A 19 -3.72 5.62 -3.97
C ALA A 19 -4.64 6.34 -3.00
N ARG A 20 -5.17 5.57 -2.05
CA ARG A 20 -5.81 6.13 -0.88
C ARG A 20 -4.82 5.99 0.28
N VAL A 21 -4.58 7.08 1.00
CA VAL A 21 -3.69 7.07 2.15
C VAL A 21 -4.52 6.95 3.42
N VAL A 22 -4.14 6.00 4.29
CA VAL A 22 -4.74 5.86 5.61
C VAL A 22 -3.66 5.91 6.66
N ASN A 23 -3.98 6.50 7.80
CA ASN A 23 -3.05 6.60 8.92
C ASN A 23 -3.57 5.75 10.07
N ILE A 24 -2.73 4.83 10.55
CA ILE A 24 -3.06 3.92 11.65
C ILE A 24 -1.91 3.99 12.64
N GLY A 25 -2.15 4.66 13.79
CA GLY A 25 -1.06 5.01 14.68
C GLY A 25 -0.11 5.96 13.95
N SER A 26 1.17 5.67 13.95
CA SER A 26 2.13 6.45 13.17
C SER A 26 2.43 5.82 11.80
N LEU A 27 1.73 4.72 11.45
CA LEU A 27 1.86 4.12 10.14
C LEU A 27 1.06 4.92 9.11
N GLU A 28 1.71 5.26 8.01
CA GLU A 28 1.05 5.86 6.87
C GLU A 28 1.06 4.82 5.75
N ILE A 29 -0.12 4.39 5.31
CA ILE A 29 -0.28 3.27 4.39
C ILE A 29 -0.95 3.77 3.11
N ALA A 30 -0.35 3.42 1.97
CA ALA A 30 -0.93 3.72 0.66
C ALA A 30 -1.61 2.47 0.13
N ILE A 31 -2.87 2.61 -0.28
CA ILE A 31 -3.66 1.51 -0.83
C ILE A 31 -3.92 1.83 -2.29
N PHE A 32 -3.45 0.96 -3.16
CA PHE A 32 -3.58 1.11 -4.61
C PHE A 32 -4.61 0.16 -5.17
N LYS A 33 -5.43 0.65 -6.08
CA LYS A 33 -6.35 -0.20 -6.84
C LYS A 33 -5.78 -0.38 -8.24
N LEU A 34 -5.45 -1.61 -8.55
CA LEU A 34 -4.87 -1.94 -9.85
C LEU A 34 -5.95 -2.11 -10.91
N THR A 35 -5.55 -2.08 -12.17
CA THR A 35 -6.44 -2.42 -13.28
C THR A 35 -6.96 -3.83 -13.04
N GLY A 36 -8.29 -4.00 -13.09
CA GLY A 36 -8.92 -5.28 -12.77
C GLY A 36 -9.47 -5.33 -11.35
N GLY A 37 -9.18 -4.35 -10.52
CA GLY A 37 -9.80 -4.19 -9.21
C GLY A 37 -9.03 -4.74 -8.01
N ALA A 38 -7.88 -5.38 -8.21
CA ALA A 38 -7.07 -5.87 -7.10
C ALA A 38 -6.55 -4.71 -6.25
N LEU A 39 -6.56 -4.87 -4.94
CA LEU A 39 -6.02 -3.87 -4.02
C LEU A 39 -4.68 -4.33 -3.48
N LYS A 40 -3.74 -3.39 -3.40
CA LYS A 40 -2.43 -3.61 -2.81
C LYS A 40 -2.15 -2.49 -1.82
N ALA A 41 -1.62 -2.84 -0.65
CA ALA A 41 -1.32 -1.88 0.40
C ALA A 41 0.13 -1.98 0.79
N ILE A 42 0.80 -0.83 0.83
CA ILE A 42 2.21 -0.75 1.20
C ILE A 42 2.42 0.44 2.12
N GLU A 43 3.53 0.43 2.82
CA GLU A 43 3.98 1.58 3.57
C GLU A 43 4.19 2.75 2.60
N ASN A 44 3.64 3.92 2.92
CA ASN A 44 3.69 5.08 2.02
C ASN A 44 5.02 5.83 2.15
N ARG A 45 6.11 5.11 1.89
CA ARG A 45 7.45 5.67 2.04
C ARG A 45 8.42 4.92 1.14
N CYS A 46 9.07 5.65 0.25
CA CYS A 46 10.12 5.08 -0.58
C CYS A 46 11.34 4.76 0.30
N PRO A 47 11.93 3.57 0.17
CA PRO A 47 13.02 3.17 1.06
C PRO A 47 14.30 4.00 0.89
N HIS A 48 14.48 4.70 -0.23
CA HIS A 48 15.72 5.44 -0.44
C HIS A 48 15.67 6.88 0.11
N LYS A 49 14.56 7.59 -0.06
CA LYS A 49 14.49 9.02 0.33
C LYS A 49 13.16 9.43 0.96
N ALA A 50 12.42 8.49 1.47
CA ALA A 50 11.16 8.77 2.15
C ALA A 50 10.14 9.52 1.29
N GLY A 51 10.23 9.41 -0.04
CA GLY A 51 9.21 9.95 -0.92
C GLY A 51 7.88 9.25 -0.71
N LYS A 52 6.79 9.97 -0.96
CA LYS A 52 5.46 9.39 -0.77
C LYS A 52 5.05 8.58 -1.99
N LEU A 53 5.01 7.26 -1.84
CA LEU A 53 4.68 6.37 -2.94
C LEU A 53 3.25 6.57 -3.44
N SER A 54 2.35 7.07 -2.58
CA SER A 54 0.99 7.41 -2.98
C SER A 54 0.92 8.47 -4.07
N GLU A 55 1.98 9.26 -4.22
CA GLU A 55 2.06 10.30 -5.25
C GLU A 55 2.77 9.82 -6.52
N GLY A 56 3.20 8.56 -6.54
CA GLY A 56 3.89 7.98 -7.67
C GLY A 56 2.96 7.53 -8.77
N ILE A 57 3.55 7.10 -9.87
CA ILE A 57 2.82 6.60 -11.04
C ILE A 57 2.71 5.09 -10.95
N VAL A 58 1.49 4.56 -11.07
CA VAL A 58 1.24 3.13 -11.06
C VAL A 58 1.20 2.61 -12.50
N CYS A 59 1.94 1.54 -12.76
CA CYS A 59 1.93 0.85 -14.03
C CYS A 59 1.91 -0.65 -13.75
N ASP A 60 0.89 -1.34 -14.22
CA ASP A 60 0.62 -2.75 -13.91
C ASP A 60 0.60 -2.94 -12.39
N HIS A 61 1.49 -3.78 -11.83
CA HIS A 61 1.56 -4.01 -10.39
C HIS A 61 2.77 -3.34 -9.74
N HIS A 62 3.29 -2.28 -10.40
CA HIS A 62 4.43 -1.52 -9.89
C HIS A 62 4.04 -0.08 -9.64
N VAL A 63 4.73 0.56 -8.69
CA VAL A 63 4.65 2.00 -8.48
C VAL A 63 6.03 2.61 -8.64
N PHE A 64 6.08 3.77 -9.28
CA PHE A 64 7.33 4.52 -9.48
C PHE A 64 7.37 5.67 -8.48
N CYS A 65 8.43 5.70 -7.66
CA CYS A 65 8.61 6.77 -6.69
C CYS A 65 8.71 8.13 -7.39
N PRO A 66 7.98 9.15 -6.91
CA PRO A 66 8.00 10.46 -7.58
C PRO A 66 9.33 11.20 -7.51
N LEU A 67 10.23 10.78 -6.62
CA LEU A 67 11.51 11.49 -6.48
C LEU A 67 12.56 11.05 -7.49
N HIS A 68 12.77 9.75 -7.67
CA HIS A 68 13.84 9.24 -8.55
C HIS A 68 13.40 8.06 -9.38
N ASP A 69 12.11 7.90 -9.58
CA ASP A 69 11.53 6.82 -10.39
C ASP A 69 11.95 5.40 -9.99
N TRP A 70 12.23 5.20 -8.70
CA TRP A 70 12.47 3.85 -8.20
C TRP A 70 11.21 3.02 -8.39
N LYS A 71 11.39 1.86 -9.01
CA LYS A 71 10.28 0.96 -9.35
C LYS A 71 10.09 -0.07 -8.26
N ILE A 72 8.91 -0.09 -7.65
CA ILE A 72 8.60 -0.98 -6.53
C ILE A 72 7.45 -1.89 -6.90
N ASP A 73 7.64 -3.20 -6.69
CA ASP A 73 6.58 -4.18 -6.92
C ASP A 73 5.58 -4.11 -5.78
N LEU A 74 4.32 -3.88 -6.11
CA LEU A 74 3.27 -3.74 -5.11
C LEU A 74 2.85 -5.07 -4.48
N GLU A 75 3.24 -6.20 -5.07
CA GLU A 75 2.89 -7.51 -4.52
C GLU A 75 3.81 -7.91 -3.37
N ASP A 76 5.12 -7.71 -3.52
CA ASP A 76 6.10 -8.13 -2.53
C ASP A 76 6.85 -6.99 -1.86
N GLY A 77 6.68 -5.76 -2.35
CA GLY A 77 7.35 -4.58 -1.80
C GLY A 77 8.80 -4.44 -2.20
N LEU A 78 9.27 -5.24 -3.14
CA LEU A 78 10.68 -5.23 -3.53
C LEU A 78 10.97 -4.17 -4.58
N VAL A 79 12.05 -3.44 -4.36
CA VAL A 79 12.57 -2.49 -5.35
C VAL A 79 13.21 -3.26 -6.50
N GLN A 80 12.90 -2.86 -7.73
CA GLN A 80 13.39 -3.55 -8.92
C GLN A 80 14.78 -3.04 -9.32
N ALA A 81 15.57 -3.94 -9.92
CA ALA A 81 16.90 -3.58 -10.41
C ALA A 81 16.82 -2.38 -11.37
N PRO A 82 17.83 -1.52 -11.42
CA PRO A 82 19.16 -1.65 -10.80
C PRO A 82 19.23 -1.22 -9.33
N ASP A 83 18.15 -0.72 -8.79
CA ASP A 83 18.09 -0.30 -7.39
C ASP A 83 17.78 -1.49 -6.50
N ASP A 84 17.86 -1.31 -5.18
CA ASP A 84 17.49 -2.36 -4.24
C ASP A 84 16.85 -1.76 -2.99
N GLY A 85 16.17 -2.61 -2.23
CA GLY A 85 15.47 -2.22 -1.03
C GLY A 85 14.08 -2.85 -1.01
N CYS A 86 13.33 -2.54 0.03
CA CYS A 86 11.97 -3.04 0.17
C CYS A 86 11.12 -2.09 1.02
N VAL A 87 9.81 -2.20 0.83
CA VAL A 87 8.82 -1.55 1.70
C VAL A 87 7.95 -2.64 2.32
N THR A 88 7.35 -2.32 3.47
CA THR A 88 6.42 -3.25 4.10
C THR A 88 5.14 -3.30 3.29
N THR A 89 4.65 -4.51 3.03
CA THR A 89 3.34 -4.74 2.41
C THR A 89 2.34 -5.16 3.47
N PHE A 90 1.07 -4.87 3.22
CA PHE A 90 -0.02 -5.24 4.13
C PHE A 90 -1.07 -6.00 3.34
N GLN A 91 -1.68 -6.99 3.99
CA GLN A 91 -2.71 -7.78 3.36
C GLN A 91 -4.02 -6.99 3.33
N THR A 92 -4.72 -7.03 2.20
CA THR A 92 -6.04 -6.41 2.05
C THR A 92 -7.10 -7.48 2.01
N GLU A 93 -8.31 -7.11 2.44
CA GLU A 93 -9.49 -7.97 2.36
C GLU A 93 -10.65 -7.14 1.83
N VAL A 94 -11.39 -7.68 0.86
CA VAL A 94 -12.56 -7.01 0.31
C VAL A 94 -13.76 -7.94 0.42
N ASP A 95 -14.86 -7.43 0.99
CA ASP A 95 -16.13 -8.14 0.97
C ASP A 95 -16.78 -7.88 -0.39
N GLU A 96 -16.86 -8.90 -1.22
CA GLU A 96 -17.37 -8.76 -2.59
C GLU A 96 -18.84 -8.35 -2.63
N ALA A 97 -19.62 -8.70 -1.61
CA ALA A 97 -21.03 -8.36 -1.58
C ALA A 97 -21.27 -6.89 -1.28
N SER A 98 -20.50 -6.32 -0.33
CA SER A 98 -20.70 -4.94 0.11
C SER A 98 -19.67 -3.96 -0.45
N GLY A 99 -18.51 -4.47 -0.86
CA GLY A 99 -17.38 -3.63 -1.28
C GLY A 99 -16.57 -3.08 -0.11
N GLU A 100 -16.86 -3.50 1.11
CA GLU A 100 -16.12 -3.03 2.28
C GLU A 100 -14.70 -3.57 2.26
N VAL A 101 -13.75 -2.74 2.69
CA VAL A 101 -12.32 -3.04 2.63
C VAL A 101 -11.73 -3.00 4.03
N TRP A 102 -10.90 -4.00 4.34
CA TRP A 102 -10.13 -4.08 5.58
C TRP A 102 -8.66 -4.27 5.27
N LEU A 103 -7.82 -3.81 6.20
CA LEU A 103 -6.40 -4.12 6.23
C LEU A 103 -6.13 -5.08 7.39
N HIS A 104 -5.17 -5.99 7.18
CA HIS A 104 -4.67 -6.87 8.22
C HIS A 104 -3.28 -6.39 8.62
N ILE A 105 -3.14 -5.91 9.86
CA ILE A 105 -1.90 -5.33 10.35
C ILE A 105 -1.53 -5.96 11.68
N GLU A 106 -0.26 -6.33 11.84
CA GLU A 106 0.23 -6.85 13.12
C GLU A 106 0.06 -5.79 14.19
N GLU A 107 -0.53 -6.18 15.31
CA GLU A 107 -0.81 -5.26 16.41
C GLU A 107 0.45 -4.59 16.92
N GLU A 108 1.56 -5.32 16.98
CA GLU A 108 2.84 -4.78 17.42
C GLU A 108 3.29 -3.59 16.57
N ARG A 109 3.01 -3.62 15.27
CA ARG A 109 3.37 -2.51 14.39
C ARG A 109 2.58 -1.25 14.72
N ILE A 110 1.33 -1.40 15.06
CA ILE A 110 0.46 -0.28 15.44
C ILE A 110 0.95 0.32 16.76
N LEU A 111 1.27 -0.53 17.73
CA LEU A 111 1.71 -0.10 19.05
C LEU A 111 3.13 0.47 19.05
N ALA A 112 3.99 -0.02 18.16
CA ALA A 112 5.38 0.41 18.07
C ALA A 112 5.56 1.72 17.32
N SER A 113 4.53 2.16 16.64
CA SER A 113 4.62 3.35 15.77
C SER A 113 4.18 4.66 16.45
#